data_7ee68831ac8eaa35715a0399c46c2044
#
_entry.id   7ee68831ac8eaa35715a0399c46c2044
#
_cell.length_a   1.000
_cell.length_b   1.000
_cell.length_c   1.000
_cell.angle_alpha   90.00
_cell.angle_beta   90.00
_cell.angle_gamma   90.00
#
_symmetry.space_group_name_H-M   'P 1'
#
loop_
_entity.id
_entity.type
_entity.pdbx_description
1 polymer ?
#
loop_
_entity_poly.entity_id
_entity_poly.type
_entity_poly.pdbx_seq_one_letter_code
_entity_poly.pdbx_strand_id
1 'polypeptide(L)'
;MKVCIGPAGIGSPAVAGLKEIAEAGMHCAEVEFTHSVYMKSNKVAKEVGEAAKKLEIDLSVHCPYYINLVSADKSKIAASKKRILTSAERGHHLGAKYIIFHAGYYGKLSKEDAYQGIREAIIDMQKAIKKNKWKVMLAPEVMGKDSSFGTIDELYDLHKDTKCAVCVDFAHLKAHYRGKIDWKHVCDTMKKFKFKPLTAHLSGIEWGPKGERRHKLTPEKDIKEVLMWMKKYKFDIRIINESPDTFNDSVKTLKIYNKM
;
A
#
# COMPACT_ATOMS: atom_id res chain seq x y z
N MET A 1 17.41 1.48 -11.83
CA MET A 1 16.54 2.06 -10.77
C MET A 1 15.41 2.81 -11.46
N LYS A 2 14.18 2.40 -11.23
CA LYS A 2 12.98 3.10 -11.71
C LYS A 2 12.16 3.49 -10.49
N VAL A 3 11.98 4.80 -10.25
CA VAL A 3 11.06 5.30 -9.23
C VAL A 3 9.83 5.82 -9.95
N CYS A 4 8.67 5.24 -9.63
CA CYS A 4 7.38 5.69 -10.13
C CYS A 4 6.65 6.42 -8.99
N ILE A 5 6.14 7.61 -9.24
CA ILE A 5 5.48 8.45 -8.24
C ILE A 5 4.07 8.75 -8.72
N GLY A 6 3.10 8.64 -7.82
CA GLY A 6 1.71 8.94 -8.12
C GLY A 6 0.84 9.10 -6.88
N PRO A 7 -0.43 9.52 -7.06
CA PRO A 7 -1.35 9.79 -5.98
C PRO A 7 -2.11 8.54 -5.52
N ALA A 8 -2.50 8.54 -4.25
CA ALA A 8 -3.65 7.80 -3.76
C ALA A 8 -4.93 8.49 -4.25
N GLY A 9 -5.82 7.68 -4.88
CA GLY A 9 -6.99 8.18 -5.59
C GLY A 9 -6.72 8.45 -7.07
N ILE A 10 -7.73 8.10 -7.88
CA ILE A 10 -7.70 8.26 -9.36
C ILE A 10 -8.72 9.28 -9.85
N GLY A 11 -9.25 10.13 -8.97
CA GLY A 11 -10.25 11.14 -9.30
C GLY A 11 -11.66 10.59 -9.57
N SER A 12 -12.58 11.50 -9.82
CA SER A 12 -13.96 11.18 -10.21
C SER A 12 -14.46 12.22 -11.24
N PRO A 13 -14.81 11.80 -12.46
CA PRO A 13 -14.80 10.42 -13.02
C PRO A 13 -13.39 9.82 -13.15
N ALA A 14 -13.25 8.53 -12.88
CA ALA A 14 -11.95 7.84 -12.81
C ALA A 14 -11.09 8.01 -14.08
N VAL A 15 -11.68 7.91 -15.27
CA VAL A 15 -10.94 8.06 -16.55
C VAL A 15 -10.43 9.50 -16.75
N ALA A 16 -11.17 10.51 -16.30
CA ALA A 16 -10.72 11.90 -16.37
C ALA A 16 -9.53 12.13 -15.43
N GLY A 17 -9.63 11.66 -14.17
CA GLY A 17 -8.53 11.79 -13.21
C GLY A 17 -7.28 11.02 -13.64
N LEU A 18 -7.40 9.84 -14.28
CA LEU A 18 -6.25 9.15 -14.88
C LEU A 18 -5.57 9.99 -15.97
N LYS A 19 -6.32 10.73 -16.79
CA LYS A 19 -5.73 11.64 -17.79
C LYS A 19 -4.94 12.76 -17.12
N GLU A 20 -5.51 13.40 -16.09
CA GLU A 20 -4.82 14.44 -15.33
C GLU A 20 -3.51 13.93 -14.69
N ILE A 21 -3.52 12.68 -14.15
CA ILE A 21 -2.33 12.02 -13.62
C ILE A 21 -1.27 11.84 -14.70
N ALA A 22 -1.64 11.36 -15.89
CA ALA A 22 -0.73 11.17 -17.01
C ALA A 22 -0.18 12.51 -17.54
N GLU A 23 -1.02 13.53 -17.69
CA GLU A 23 -0.64 14.89 -18.13
C GLU A 23 0.34 15.55 -17.15
N ALA A 24 0.24 15.23 -15.85
CA ALA A 24 1.21 15.65 -14.84
C ALA A 24 2.54 14.86 -14.88
N GLY A 25 2.71 13.91 -15.80
CA GLY A 25 3.91 13.08 -15.97
C GLY A 25 4.04 11.95 -14.94
N MET A 26 2.94 11.58 -14.29
CA MET A 26 2.91 10.47 -13.33
C MET A 26 2.47 9.17 -14.02
N HIS A 27 3.11 8.05 -13.64
CA HIS A 27 2.91 6.74 -14.28
C HIS A 27 2.47 5.65 -13.31
N CYS A 28 2.01 6.00 -12.11
CA CYS A 28 1.33 5.08 -11.21
C CYS A 28 0.27 5.83 -10.41
N ALA A 29 -0.72 5.09 -9.91
CA ALA A 29 -1.74 5.58 -9.01
C ALA A 29 -2.33 4.42 -8.20
N GLU A 30 -3.04 4.76 -7.14
CA GLU A 30 -3.74 3.78 -6.32
C GLU A 30 -5.24 4.04 -6.30
N VAL A 31 -6.03 2.99 -6.46
CA VAL A 31 -7.49 3.06 -6.34
C VAL A 31 -7.87 2.86 -4.88
N GLU A 32 -8.46 3.88 -4.27
CA GLU A 32 -8.81 3.89 -2.84
C GLU A 32 -10.24 3.39 -2.60
N PHE A 33 -10.40 2.23 -1.99
CA PHE A 33 -11.71 1.71 -1.56
C PHE A 33 -12.00 2.05 -0.10
N THR A 34 -11.88 3.28 0.29
CA THR A 34 -11.91 3.80 1.66
C THR A 34 -12.94 3.14 2.60
N HIS A 35 -14.21 3.18 2.25
CA HIS A 35 -15.31 2.61 3.06
C HIS A 35 -15.85 1.29 2.49
N SER A 36 -15.87 1.16 1.18
CA SER A 36 -16.35 -0.01 0.47
C SER A 36 -15.80 -0.06 -0.95
N VAL A 37 -15.84 -1.25 -1.57
CA VAL A 37 -15.49 -1.39 -2.98
C VAL A 37 -16.56 -0.73 -3.84
N TYR A 38 -16.34 0.53 -4.21
CA TYR A 38 -17.32 1.37 -4.93
C TYR A 38 -17.49 1.02 -6.40
N MET A 39 -16.53 0.33 -7.02
CA MET A 39 -16.68 -0.16 -8.39
C MET A 39 -17.67 -1.32 -8.41
N LYS A 40 -18.92 -1.02 -8.81
CA LYS A 40 -20.06 -1.93 -8.69
C LYS A 40 -19.96 -3.20 -9.55
N SER A 41 -19.15 -3.20 -10.61
CA SER A 41 -19.01 -4.36 -11.51
C SER A 41 -17.59 -4.52 -12.06
N ASN A 42 -17.28 -5.74 -12.48
CA ASN A 42 -16.04 -6.07 -13.17
C ASN A 42 -15.91 -5.33 -14.52
N LYS A 43 -17.03 -5.01 -15.17
CA LYS A 43 -17.05 -4.24 -16.42
C LYS A 43 -16.48 -2.84 -16.20
N VAL A 44 -16.96 -2.11 -15.18
CA VAL A 44 -16.45 -0.78 -14.83
C VAL A 44 -14.96 -0.84 -14.48
N ALA A 45 -14.55 -1.81 -13.66
CA ALA A 45 -13.14 -1.97 -13.33
C ALA A 45 -12.27 -2.21 -14.58
N LYS A 46 -12.74 -3.03 -15.51
CA LYS A 46 -12.04 -3.29 -16.79
C LYS A 46 -11.92 -2.04 -17.65
N GLU A 47 -12.97 -1.25 -17.79
CA GLU A 47 -12.98 0.00 -18.55
C GLU A 47 -11.95 1.00 -17.98
N VAL A 48 -11.90 1.14 -16.65
CA VAL A 48 -10.89 1.99 -15.97
C VAL A 48 -9.47 1.43 -16.17
N GLY A 49 -9.29 0.12 -16.05
CA GLY A 49 -8.01 -0.54 -16.27
C GLY A 49 -7.48 -0.41 -17.70
N GLU A 50 -8.36 -0.49 -18.70
CA GLU A 50 -8.01 -0.26 -20.11
C GLU A 50 -7.59 1.19 -20.36
N ALA A 51 -8.26 2.14 -19.71
CA ALA A 51 -7.88 3.55 -19.77
C ALA A 51 -6.50 3.78 -19.11
N ALA A 52 -6.27 3.24 -17.92
CA ALA A 52 -4.97 3.32 -17.24
C ALA A 52 -3.85 2.72 -18.09
N LYS A 53 -4.08 1.55 -18.70
CA LYS A 53 -3.12 0.90 -19.60
C LYS A 53 -2.78 1.76 -20.83
N LYS A 54 -3.76 2.40 -21.45
CA LYS A 54 -3.53 3.30 -22.59
C LYS A 54 -2.73 4.54 -22.21
N LEU A 55 -2.84 4.99 -20.96
CA LEU A 55 -2.11 6.12 -20.40
C LEU A 55 -0.80 5.71 -19.73
N GLU A 56 -0.41 4.44 -19.82
CA GLU A 56 0.80 3.89 -19.20
C GLU A 56 0.87 4.12 -17.69
N ILE A 57 -0.29 4.02 -17.00
CA ILE A 57 -0.40 4.16 -15.55
C ILE A 57 -0.49 2.77 -14.90
N ASP A 58 0.49 2.43 -14.07
CA ASP A 58 0.47 1.24 -13.22
C ASP A 58 -0.47 1.45 -12.02
N LEU A 59 -1.47 0.56 -11.85
CA LEU A 59 -2.43 0.64 -10.76
C LEU A 59 -2.09 -0.32 -9.61
N SER A 60 -2.42 0.12 -8.39
CA SER A 60 -2.67 -0.70 -7.22
C SER A 60 -4.06 -0.40 -6.67
N VAL A 61 -4.47 -1.19 -5.69
CA VAL A 61 -5.76 -1.01 -5.00
C VAL A 61 -5.50 -1.04 -3.51
N HIS A 62 -5.97 -0.01 -2.80
CA HIS A 62 -6.08 -0.03 -1.34
C HIS A 62 -7.47 -0.52 -0.93
N CYS A 63 -7.50 -1.49 -0.02
CA CYS A 63 -8.74 -2.06 0.51
C CYS A 63 -9.45 -1.10 1.46
N PRO A 64 -10.76 -1.33 1.74
CA PRO A 64 -11.47 -0.58 2.76
C PRO A 64 -10.79 -0.65 4.14
N TYR A 65 -10.89 0.42 4.93
CA TYR A 65 -10.22 0.54 6.25
C TYR A 65 -10.70 -0.47 7.30
N TYR A 66 -11.91 -1.02 7.16
CA TYR A 66 -12.52 -1.91 8.16
C TYR A 66 -12.04 -3.36 8.03
N ILE A 67 -10.73 -3.57 8.16
CA ILE A 67 -10.09 -4.89 8.10
C ILE A 67 -9.42 -5.21 9.43
N ASN A 68 -9.69 -6.42 9.94
CA ASN A 68 -8.95 -7.02 11.04
C ASN A 68 -8.99 -8.55 10.88
N LEU A 69 -7.87 -9.11 10.45
CA LEU A 69 -7.74 -10.55 10.15
C LEU A 69 -7.59 -11.42 11.41
N VAL A 70 -7.42 -10.80 12.57
CA VAL A 70 -7.24 -11.48 13.87
C VAL A 70 -8.20 -10.97 14.96
N SER A 71 -9.37 -10.50 14.54
CA SER A 71 -10.42 -10.14 15.51
C SER A 71 -10.84 -11.35 16.35
N ALA A 72 -11.16 -11.12 17.63
CA ALA A 72 -11.79 -12.14 18.48
C ALA A 72 -13.15 -12.62 17.91
N ASP A 73 -13.80 -11.80 17.12
CA ASP A 73 -15.05 -12.10 16.42
C ASP A 73 -14.78 -12.71 15.03
N LYS A 74 -15.06 -13.99 14.89
CA LYS A 74 -14.88 -14.73 13.63
C LYS A 74 -15.69 -14.13 12.47
N SER A 75 -16.84 -13.51 12.73
CA SER A 75 -17.65 -12.86 11.70
C SER A 75 -16.91 -11.65 11.10
N LYS A 76 -16.17 -10.89 11.93
CA LYS A 76 -15.33 -9.78 11.49
C LYS A 76 -14.14 -10.24 10.66
N ILE A 77 -13.53 -11.39 11.01
CA ILE A 77 -12.47 -12.00 10.18
C ILE A 77 -13.03 -12.38 8.82
N ALA A 78 -14.18 -13.07 8.76
CA ALA A 78 -14.82 -13.46 7.51
C ALA A 78 -15.17 -12.22 6.65
N ALA A 79 -15.73 -11.17 7.26
CA ALA A 79 -16.04 -9.93 6.57
C ALA A 79 -14.76 -9.22 6.06
N SER A 80 -13.66 -9.24 6.81
CA SER A 80 -12.36 -8.70 6.41
C SER A 80 -11.79 -9.44 5.22
N LYS A 81 -11.75 -10.78 5.25
CA LYS A 81 -11.34 -11.60 4.11
C LYS A 81 -12.20 -11.32 2.86
N LYS A 82 -13.53 -11.21 3.03
CA LYS A 82 -14.45 -10.87 1.93
C LYS A 82 -14.11 -9.53 1.31
N ARG A 83 -13.84 -8.46 2.11
CA ARG A 83 -13.45 -7.14 1.59
C ARG A 83 -12.17 -7.21 0.78
N ILE A 84 -11.14 -7.88 1.29
CA ILE A 84 -9.86 -8.05 0.58
C ILE A 84 -10.06 -8.83 -0.72
N LEU A 85 -10.80 -9.94 -0.70
CA LEU A 85 -11.06 -10.75 -1.90
C LEU A 85 -11.91 -10.01 -2.94
N THR A 86 -12.90 -9.21 -2.52
CA THR A 86 -13.65 -8.35 -3.43
C THR A 86 -12.75 -7.28 -4.05
N SER A 87 -11.84 -6.68 -3.27
CA SER A 87 -10.83 -5.75 -3.78
C SER A 87 -9.87 -6.44 -4.74
N ALA A 88 -9.47 -7.68 -4.46
CA ALA A 88 -8.61 -8.48 -5.32
C ALA A 88 -9.27 -8.79 -6.67
N GLU A 89 -10.55 -9.14 -6.68
CA GLU A 89 -11.33 -9.32 -7.91
C GLU A 89 -11.37 -8.04 -8.74
N ARG A 90 -11.70 -6.90 -8.12
CA ARG A 90 -11.71 -5.60 -8.82
C ARG A 90 -10.32 -5.21 -9.30
N GLY A 91 -9.30 -5.42 -8.46
CA GLY A 91 -7.89 -5.19 -8.83
C GLY A 91 -7.45 -6.02 -10.03
N HIS A 92 -7.85 -7.30 -10.10
CA HIS A 92 -7.60 -8.13 -11.27
C HIS A 92 -8.17 -7.51 -12.56
N HIS A 93 -9.42 -7.06 -12.53
CA HIS A 93 -10.07 -6.46 -13.69
C HIS A 93 -9.54 -5.05 -14.02
N LEU A 94 -9.05 -4.31 -13.02
CA LEU A 94 -8.31 -3.06 -13.20
C LEU A 94 -6.91 -3.26 -13.80
N GLY A 95 -6.39 -4.49 -13.80
CA GLY A 95 -4.98 -4.74 -14.14
C GLY A 95 -4.02 -4.30 -13.03
N ALA A 96 -4.52 -4.05 -11.82
CA ALA A 96 -3.70 -3.69 -10.67
C ALA A 96 -2.81 -4.87 -10.24
N LYS A 97 -1.59 -4.55 -9.79
CA LYS A 97 -0.64 -5.56 -9.35
C LYS A 97 -0.77 -5.90 -7.88
N TYR A 98 -0.99 -4.90 -7.04
CA TYR A 98 -0.99 -5.02 -5.59
C TYR A 98 -2.35 -4.70 -5.00
N ILE A 99 -2.75 -5.48 -4.00
CA ILE A 99 -3.94 -5.28 -3.18
C ILE A 99 -3.44 -4.97 -1.78
N ILE A 100 -3.44 -3.69 -1.43
CA ILE A 100 -2.86 -3.16 -0.21
C ILE A 100 -3.93 -3.10 0.88
N PHE A 101 -3.56 -3.44 2.11
CA PHE A 101 -4.48 -3.43 3.24
C PHE A 101 -3.74 -3.42 4.58
N HIS A 102 -4.38 -2.83 5.59
CA HIS A 102 -3.98 -2.97 6.98
C HIS A 102 -4.39 -4.37 7.48
N ALA A 103 -3.44 -5.15 8.01
CA ALA A 103 -3.73 -6.55 8.37
C ALA A 103 -4.59 -6.70 9.62
N GLY A 104 -4.50 -5.75 10.57
CA GLY A 104 -5.30 -5.74 11.80
C GLY A 104 -4.55 -5.27 13.03
N TYR A 105 -5.15 -5.56 14.18
CA TYR A 105 -4.68 -5.08 15.49
C TYR A 105 -4.40 -6.28 16.38
N TYR A 106 -3.36 -6.19 17.24
CA TYR A 106 -3.07 -7.27 18.20
C TYR A 106 -4.23 -7.50 19.18
N GLY A 107 -4.91 -6.43 19.61
CA GLY A 107 -5.99 -6.54 20.61
C GLY A 107 -5.47 -7.14 21.92
N LYS A 108 -6.00 -8.33 22.28
CA LYS A 108 -5.57 -9.11 23.45
C LYS A 108 -4.64 -10.29 23.08
N LEU A 109 -4.32 -10.46 21.79
CA LEU A 109 -3.46 -11.54 21.32
C LEU A 109 -1.99 -11.23 21.61
N SER A 110 -1.19 -12.27 21.79
CA SER A 110 0.25 -12.16 21.69
C SER A 110 0.66 -11.78 20.25
N LYS A 111 1.86 -11.23 20.08
CA LYS A 111 2.38 -10.94 18.73
C LYS A 111 2.47 -12.20 17.88
N GLU A 112 2.86 -13.32 18.49
CA GLU A 112 2.95 -14.61 17.83
C GLU A 112 1.58 -15.12 17.36
N ASP A 113 0.56 -15.10 18.24
CA ASP A 113 -0.79 -15.53 17.86
C ASP A 113 -1.38 -14.65 16.75
N ALA A 114 -1.13 -13.33 16.82
CA ALA A 114 -1.56 -12.40 15.78
C ALA A 114 -0.85 -12.70 14.44
N TYR A 115 0.46 -12.97 14.48
CA TYR A 115 1.24 -13.36 13.31
C TYR A 115 0.68 -14.61 12.66
N GLN A 116 0.48 -15.68 13.43
CA GLN A 116 -0.04 -16.95 12.91
C GLN A 116 -1.43 -16.79 12.30
N GLY A 117 -2.34 -16.08 12.98
CA GLY A 117 -3.68 -15.82 12.45
C GLY A 117 -3.69 -15.03 11.14
N ILE A 118 -2.84 -14.00 11.01
CA ILE A 118 -2.71 -13.20 9.79
C ILE A 118 -2.07 -14.04 8.67
N ARG A 119 -1.04 -14.80 8.98
CA ARG A 119 -0.38 -15.69 8.04
C ARG A 119 -1.36 -16.71 7.45
N GLU A 120 -2.15 -17.38 8.27
CA GLU A 120 -3.19 -18.31 7.82
C GLU A 120 -4.25 -17.64 6.96
N ALA A 121 -4.71 -16.44 7.37
CA ALA A 121 -5.67 -15.68 6.59
C ALA A 121 -5.14 -15.30 5.21
N ILE A 122 -3.87 -14.91 5.09
CA ILE A 122 -3.23 -14.59 3.81
C ILE A 122 -3.12 -15.84 2.93
N ILE A 123 -2.69 -16.98 3.48
CA ILE A 123 -2.60 -18.24 2.74
C ILE A 123 -3.97 -18.66 2.19
N ASP A 124 -5.02 -18.55 2.98
CA ASP A 124 -6.39 -18.87 2.54
C ASP A 124 -6.85 -17.96 1.40
N MET A 125 -6.60 -16.64 1.52
CA MET A 125 -6.96 -15.69 0.47
C MET A 125 -6.13 -15.92 -0.80
N GLN A 126 -4.85 -16.27 -0.70
CA GLN A 126 -4.01 -16.63 -1.85
C GLN A 126 -4.52 -17.88 -2.57
N LYS A 127 -5.02 -18.90 -1.83
CA LYS A 127 -5.70 -20.07 -2.44
C LYS A 127 -6.93 -19.63 -3.25
N ALA A 128 -7.76 -18.73 -2.71
CA ALA A 128 -8.92 -18.19 -3.40
C ALA A 128 -8.53 -17.39 -4.66
N ILE A 129 -7.53 -16.52 -4.56
CA ILE A 129 -6.97 -15.73 -5.69
C ILE A 129 -6.48 -16.68 -6.80
N LYS A 130 -5.73 -17.73 -6.44
CA LYS A 130 -5.24 -18.74 -7.38
C LYS A 130 -6.39 -19.53 -8.04
N LYS A 131 -7.37 -19.96 -7.26
CA LYS A 131 -8.56 -20.68 -7.77
C LYS A 131 -9.34 -19.87 -8.80
N ASN A 132 -9.49 -18.57 -8.56
CA ASN A 132 -10.17 -17.64 -9.47
C ASN A 132 -9.26 -17.11 -10.61
N LYS A 133 -7.99 -17.50 -10.65
CA LYS A 133 -7.00 -17.06 -11.65
C LYS A 133 -6.80 -15.53 -11.68
N TRP A 134 -7.01 -14.85 -10.55
CA TRP A 134 -6.76 -13.42 -10.43
C TRP A 134 -5.26 -13.13 -10.41
N LYS A 135 -4.84 -12.13 -11.19
CA LYS A 135 -3.42 -11.77 -11.38
C LYS A 135 -3.03 -10.60 -10.46
N VAL A 136 -3.17 -10.80 -9.17
CA VAL A 136 -2.86 -9.79 -8.15
C VAL A 136 -2.05 -10.41 -7.01
N MET A 137 -1.32 -9.59 -6.28
CA MET A 137 -0.60 -9.97 -5.07
C MET A 137 -1.18 -9.24 -3.86
N LEU A 138 -1.42 -9.97 -2.78
CA LEU A 138 -1.75 -9.38 -1.49
C LEU A 138 -0.52 -8.63 -0.95
N ALA A 139 -0.71 -7.43 -0.43
CA ALA A 139 0.34 -6.56 0.06
C ALA A 139 -0.07 -5.91 1.39
N PRO A 140 0.06 -6.63 2.53
CA PRO A 140 -0.14 -6.00 3.83
C PRO A 140 0.83 -4.83 4.00
N GLU A 141 0.36 -3.80 4.70
CA GLU A 141 1.05 -2.52 4.84
C GLU A 141 1.77 -2.40 6.19
N VAL A 142 2.93 -1.74 6.17
CA VAL A 142 3.64 -1.32 7.39
C VAL A 142 2.78 -0.32 8.17
N MET A 143 2.63 -0.53 9.47
CA MET A 143 1.74 0.25 10.34
C MET A 143 2.49 1.18 11.28
N GLY A 144 1.88 2.36 11.52
CA GLY A 144 2.45 3.40 12.36
C GLY A 144 2.04 3.33 13.85
N LYS A 145 1.00 2.55 14.20
CA LYS A 145 0.50 2.40 15.59
C LYS A 145 1.09 1.18 16.27
N ASP A 146 1.50 1.32 17.53
CA ASP A 146 2.05 0.19 18.31
C ASP A 146 1.03 -0.93 18.56
N SER A 147 -0.27 -0.63 18.48
CA SER A 147 -1.36 -1.60 18.64
C SER A 147 -1.69 -2.37 17.38
N SER A 148 -1.11 -1.98 16.23
CA SER A 148 -1.37 -2.61 14.94
C SER A 148 -0.26 -3.60 14.59
N PHE A 149 -0.64 -4.72 13.99
CA PHE A 149 0.30 -5.64 13.36
C PHE A 149 0.84 -5.02 12.06
N GLY A 150 2.14 -5.10 11.85
CA GLY A 150 2.76 -4.66 10.60
C GLY A 150 4.03 -3.83 10.80
N THR A 151 4.90 -4.19 11.73
CA THR A 151 6.28 -3.70 11.71
C THR A 151 6.99 -4.21 10.45
N ILE A 152 8.07 -3.54 10.03
CA ILE A 152 8.82 -3.96 8.82
C ILE A 152 9.37 -5.39 8.95
N ASP A 153 9.74 -5.82 10.16
CA ASP A 153 10.26 -7.15 10.43
C ASP A 153 9.16 -8.22 10.41
N GLU A 154 8.00 -7.96 11.02
CA GLU A 154 6.83 -8.85 10.96
C GLU A 154 6.36 -9.05 9.51
N LEU A 155 6.35 -8.00 8.70
CA LEU A 155 5.96 -8.11 7.30
C LEU A 155 7.03 -8.79 6.45
N TYR A 156 8.31 -8.68 6.82
CA TYR A 156 9.36 -9.46 6.16
C TYR A 156 9.21 -10.96 6.46
N ASP A 157 8.95 -11.33 7.70
CA ASP A 157 8.71 -12.74 8.06
C ASP A 157 7.45 -13.28 7.35
N LEU A 158 6.39 -12.48 7.31
CA LEU A 158 5.16 -12.81 6.59
C LEU A 158 5.40 -13.00 5.08
N HIS A 159 6.20 -12.11 4.46
CA HIS A 159 6.65 -12.26 3.07
C HIS A 159 7.47 -13.55 2.86
N LYS A 160 8.37 -13.84 3.78
CA LYS A 160 9.21 -15.05 3.72
C LYS A 160 8.37 -16.33 3.73
N ASP A 161 7.33 -16.36 4.58
CA ASP A 161 6.49 -17.53 4.76
C ASP A 161 5.42 -17.68 3.66
N THR A 162 4.78 -16.57 3.25
CA THR A 162 3.61 -16.62 2.36
C THR A 162 3.90 -16.18 0.93
N LYS A 163 5.05 -15.54 0.68
CA LYS A 163 5.39 -14.90 -0.60
C LYS A 163 4.43 -13.77 -1.00
N CYS A 164 3.65 -13.22 -0.08
CA CYS A 164 2.87 -12.01 -0.34
C CYS A 164 3.80 -10.82 -0.64
N ALA A 165 3.31 -9.80 -1.33
CA ALA A 165 4.03 -8.53 -1.40
C ALA A 165 3.92 -7.79 -0.04
N VAL A 166 4.58 -6.66 0.09
CA VAL A 166 4.53 -5.77 1.26
C VAL A 166 4.45 -4.34 0.76
N CYS A 167 3.57 -3.54 1.32
CA CYS A 167 3.58 -2.10 1.14
C CYS A 167 4.38 -1.44 2.29
N VAL A 168 5.39 -0.66 1.94
CA VAL A 168 6.23 0.03 2.93
C VAL A 168 5.77 1.48 3.06
N ASP A 169 4.97 1.78 4.08
CA ASP A 169 4.60 3.17 4.35
C ASP A 169 5.69 3.89 5.15
N PHE A 170 6.33 4.88 4.52
CA PHE A 170 7.41 5.66 5.14
C PHE A 170 6.90 6.64 6.21
N ALA A 171 5.65 7.09 6.10
CA ALA A 171 5.03 7.90 7.14
C ALA A 171 4.73 7.06 8.38
N HIS A 172 4.18 5.86 8.19
CA HIS A 172 3.95 4.91 9.28
C HIS A 172 5.25 4.49 9.96
N LEU A 173 6.31 4.19 9.20
CA LEU A 173 7.64 3.94 9.76
C LEU A 173 8.10 5.12 10.63
N LYS A 174 7.96 6.35 10.13
CA LYS A 174 8.33 7.56 10.87
C LYS A 174 7.54 7.70 12.17
N ALA A 175 6.25 7.41 12.16
CA ALA A 175 5.40 7.44 13.34
C ALA A 175 5.78 6.32 14.34
N HIS A 176 6.00 5.09 13.86
CA HIS A 176 6.41 3.94 14.67
C HIS A 176 7.73 4.19 15.38
N TYR A 177 8.74 4.71 14.66
CA TYR A 177 10.06 5.03 15.21
C TYR A 177 10.15 6.44 15.85
N ARG A 178 9.02 7.14 16.05
CA ARG A 178 9.00 8.49 16.68
C ARG A 178 9.96 9.47 16.01
N GLY A 179 10.02 9.41 14.67
CA GLY A 179 10.87 10.28 13.85
C GLY A 179 12.32 9.83 13.70
N LYS A 180 12.74 8.72 14.32
CA LYS A 180 14.12 8.21 14.30
C LYS A 180 14.23 6.89 13.55
N ILE A 181 13.93 6.92 12.23
CA ILE A 181 13.96 5.72 11.38
C ILE A 181 15.40 5.19 11.28
N ASP A 182 15.60 3.91 11.58
CA ASP A 182 16.82 3.20 11.18
C ASP A 182 16.73 2.84 9.68
N TRP A 183 17.08 3.80 8.87
CA TRP A 183 17.03 3.65 7.41
C TRP A 183 17.88 2.51 6.88
N LYS A 184 19.01 2.23 7.53
CA LYS A 184 19.87 1.12 7.13
C LYS A 184 19.13 -0.20 7.30
N HIS A 185 18.55 -0.43 8.48
CA HIS A 185 17.76 -1.63 8.77
C HIS A 185 16.57 -1.77 7.82
N VAL A 186 15.79 -0.69 7.65
CA VAL A 186 14.63 -0.67 6.74
C VAL A 186 15.05 -1.03 5.31
N CYS A 187 16.06 -0.36 4.76
CA CYS A 187 16.49 -0.62 3.38
C CYS A 187 17.14 -1.99 3.20
N ASP A 188 17.89 -2.47 4.18
CA ASP A 188 18.47 -3.83 4.14
C ASP A 188 17.36 -4.89 4.19
N THR A 189 16.27 -4.65 4.93
CA THR A 189 15.09 -5.51 4.95
C THR A 189 14.34 -5.44 3.62
N MET A 190 14.11 -4.24 3.07
CA MET A 190 13.47 -4.07 1.75
C MET A 190 14.22 -4.79 0.62
N LYS A 191 15.55 -4.86 0.66
CA LYS A 191 16.35 -5.63 -0.31
C LYS A 191 16.07 -7.13 -0.32
N LYS A 192 15.58 -7.67 0.78
CA LYS A 192 15.27 -9.11 0.92
C LYS A 192 13.92 -9.48 0.29
N PHE A 193 13.05 -8.51 -0.01
CA PHE A 193 11.78 -8.77 -0.68
C PHE A 193 11.98 -9.31 -2.11
N LYS A 194 11.23 -10.37 -2.45
CA LYS A 194 11.36 -11.10 -3.71
C LYS A 194 10.29 -10.74 -4.76
N PHE A 195 9.71 -9.54 -4.67
CA PHE A 195 8.76 -9.01 -5.65
C PHE A 195 9.24 -7.65 -6.19
N LYS A 196 8.82 -7.28 -7.38
CA LYS A 196 9.20 -6.03 -8.03
C LYS A 196 8.08 -5.53 -8.97
N PRO A 197 7.95 -4.20 -9.14
CA PRO A 197 8.60 -3.17 -8.33
C PRO A 197 8.19 -3.28 -6.87
N LEU A 198 8.97 -2.74 -5.94
CA LEU A 198 8.50 -2.54 -4.58
C LEU A 198 7.34 -1.54 -4.58
N THR A 199 6.44 -1.62 -3.61
CA THR A 199 5.38 -0.62 -3.43
C THR A 199 5.50 0.04 -2.07
N ALA A 200 5.29 1.35 -2.03
CA ALA A 200 5.42 2.15 -0.84
C ALA A 200 4.42 3.30 -0.83
N HIS A 201 4.06 3.73 0.38
CA HIS A 201 3.32 4.96 0.62
C HIS A 201 4.21 6.05 1.19
N LEU A 202 3.84 7.30 0.93
CA LEU A 202 4.53 8.48 1.40
C LEU A 202 3.52 9.57 1.75
N SER A 203 3.63 10.11 2.95
CA SER A 203 2.92 11.33 3.36
C SER A 203 3.70 12.04 4.47
N GLY A 204 3.30 13.25 4.81
CA GLY A 204 3.62 13.80 6.12
C GLY A 204 2.78 13.10 7.17
N ILE A 205 3.28 13.00 8.40
CA ILE A 205 2.61 12.30 9.49
C ILE A 205 2.69 13.09 10.80
N GLU A 206 1.61 13.08 11.54
CA GLU A 206 1.58 13.48 12.95
C GLU A 206 1.52 12.22 13.81
N TRP A 207 2.32 12.15 14.87
CA TRP A 207 2.36 11.03 15.80
C TRP A 207 2.38 11.46 17.26
N GLY A 208 2.14 10.54 18.15
CA GLY A 208 2.18 10.71 19.59
C GLY A 208 2.80 9.49 20.28
N PRO A 209 2.67 9.38 21.62
CA PRO A 209 3.26 8.27 22.38
C PRO A 209 2.83 6.86 21.91
N LYS A 210 1.63 6.74 21.32
CA LYS A 210 1.09 5.46 20.80
C LYS A 210 1.26 5.27 19.28
N GLY A 211 2.11 6.08 18.65
CA GLY A 211 2.35 6.06 17.20
C GLY A 211 1.51 7.05 16.41
N GLU A 212 1.15 6.68 15.22
CA GLU A 212 0.42 7.46 14.24
C GLU A 212 -0.88 8.09 14.77
N ARG A 213 -1.13 9.35 14.37
CA ARG A 213 -2.39 10.07 14.63
C ARG A 213 -3.12 10.39 13.32
N ARG A 214 -2.48 11.10 12.39
CA ARG A 214 -3.07 11.48 11.10
C ARG A 214 -2.01 11.83 10.07
N HIS A 215 -2.33 11.62 8.81
CA HIS A 215 -1.56 12.11 7.68
C HIS A 215 -1.69 13.63 7.54
N LYS A 216 -0.66 14.27 7.00
CA LYS A 216 -0.60 15.69 6.68
C LYS A 216 0.18 15.90 5.38
N LEU A 217 0.21 17.13 4.87
CA LEU A 217 1.02 17.47 3.70
C LEU A 217 2.47 17.04 3.91
N THR A 218 3.07 16.46 2.88
CA THR A 218 4.41 15.88 2.96
C THR A 218 5.47 16.98 2.99
N PRO A 219 6.25 17.13 4.07
CA PRO A 219 7.33 18.09 4.11
C PRO A 219 8.40 17.75 3.07
N GLU A 220 8.97 18.78 2.44
CA GLU A 220 10.00 18.60 1.40
C GLU A 220 11.23 17.81 1.91
N LYS A 221 11.61 18.04 3.17
CA LYS A 221 12.70 17.30 3.83
C LYS A 221 12.43 15.80 3.89
N ASP A 222 11.18 15.40 4.15
CA ASP A 222 10.77 13.99 4.25
C ASP A 222 10.81 13.33 2.85
N ILE A 223 10.35 14.06 1.83
CA ILE A 223 10.46 13.62 0.43
C ILE A 223 11.93 13.38 0.05
N LYS A 224 12.78 14.37 0.30
CA LYS A 224 14.22 14.29 -0.02
C LYS A 224 14.91 13.15 0.71
N GLU A 225 14.59 12.95 1.99
CA GLU A 225 15.16 11.87 2.79
C GLU A 225 14.79 10.49 2.22
N VAL A 226 13.50 10.24 1.95
CA VAL A 226 13.05 8.98 1.35
C VAL A 226 13.71 8.76 -0.01
N LEU A 227 13.65 9.73 -0.92
CA LEU A 227 14.21 9.61 -2.27
C LEU A 227 15.72 9.37 -2.25
N MET A 228 16.45 10.02 -1.34
CA MET A 228 17.89 9.80 -1.15
C MET A 228 18.19 8.34 -0.80
N TRP A 229 17.44 7.75 0.13
CA TRP A 229 17.63 6.35 0.52
C TRP A 229 17.23 5.39 -0.60
N MET A 230 16.13 5.65 -1.31
CA MET A 230 15.72 4.84 -2.46
C MET A 230 16.79 4.87 -3.57
N LYS A 231 17.36 6.03 -3.84
CA LYS A 231 18.46 6.21 -4.81
C LYS A 231 19.75 5.50 -4.36
N LYS A 232 20.17 5.68 -3.10
CA LYS A 232 21.35 5.03 -2.51
C LYS A 232 21.31 3.51 -2.64
N TYR A 233 20.13 2.90 -2.42
CA TYR A 233 19.94 1.45 -2.50
C TYR A 233 19.51 0.96 -3.88
N LYS A 234 19.31 1.86 -4.85
CA LYS A 234 18.94 1.59 -6.26
C LYS A 234 17.65 0.74 -6.36
N PHE A 235 16.64 1.08 -5.58
CA PHE A 235 15.36 0.37 -5.62
C PHE A 235 14.58 0.64 -6.90
N ASP A 236 13.95 -0.39 -7.46
CA ASP A 236 12.81 -0.25 -8.36
C ASP A 236 11.55 -0.21 -7.51
N ILE A 237 10.93 0.96 -7.43
CA ILE A 237 9.86 1.22 -6.47
C ILE A 237 8.80 2.16 -7.05
N ARG A 238 7.56 1.88 -6.70
CA ARG A 238 6.45 2.81 -6.86
C ARG A 238 6.14 3.44 -5.50
N ILE A 239 5.97 4.73 -5.48
CA ILE A 239 5.68 5.54 -4.29
C ILE A 239 4.35 6.24 -4.51
N ILE A 240 3.37 5.90 -3.71
CA ILE A 240 2.03 6.49 -3.72
C ILE A 240 1.94 7.52 -2.60
N ASN A 241 1.51 8.72 -2.94
CA ASN A 241 1.35 9.78 -1.95
C ASN A 241 -0.05 9.72 -1.32
N GLU A 242 -0.11 9.65 0.01
CA GLU A 242 -1.33 9.58 0.82
C GLU A 242 -1.55 10.82 1.70
N SER A 243 -0.94 11.94 1.35
CA SER A 243 -1.22 13.19 2.06
C SER A 243 -2.67 13.65 1.83
N PRO A 244 -3.21 14.60 2.62
CA PRO A 244 -4.53 15.19 2.35
C PRO A 244 -4.68 15.83 0.97
N ASP A 245 -3.58 16.15 0.30
CA ASP A 245 -3.55 16.62 -1.10
C ASP A 245 -2.65 15.70 -1.94
N THR A 246 -3.17 14.50 -2.21
CA THR A 246 -2.40 13.41 -2.83
C THR A 246 -1.82 13.79 -4.19
N PHE A 247 -2.59 14.51 -5.02
CA PHE A 247 -2.18 14.90 -6.37
C PHE A 247 -1.04 15.92 -6.35
N ASN A 248 -1.22 17.06 -5.65
CA ASN A 248 -0.20 18.11 -5.63
C ASN A 248 1.08 17.68 -4.89
N ASP A 249 0.95 16.88 -3.83
CA ASP A 249 2.12 16.32 -3.15
C ASP A 249 2.85 15.29 -4.02
N SER A 250 2.14 14.55 -4.89
CA SER A 250 2.78 13.67 -5.89
C SER A 250 3.54 14.47 -6.95
N VAL A 251 2.93 15.54 -7.48
CA VAL A 251 3.61 16.47 -8.40
C VAL A 251 4.85 17.09 -7.75
N LYS A 252 4.75 17.53 -6.50
CA LYS A 252 5.87 18.05 -5.72
C LYS A 252 6.99 17.00 -5.57
N THR A 253 6.62 15.78 -5.22
CA THR A 253 7.56 14.67 -5.06
C THR A 253 8.27 14.35 -6.37
N LEU A 254 7.54 14.31 -7.49
CA LEU A 254 8.08 14.09 -8.84
C LEU A 254 9.05 15.22 -9.25
N LYS A 255 8.69 16.49 -8.98
CA LYS A 255 9.58 17.64 -9.24
C LYS A 255 10.89 17.55 -8.45
N ILE A 256 10.84 17.12 -7.20
CA ILE A 256 12.04 16.93 -6.36
C ILE A 256 12.88 15.78 -6.92
N TYR A 257 12.25 14.64 -7.25
CA TYR A 257 12.93 13.47 -7.82
C TYR A 257 13.69 13.81 -9.10
N ASN A 258 13.07 14.58 -10.00
CA ASN A 258 13.66 14.95 -11.28
C ASN A 258 14.87 15.93 -11.15
N LYS A 259 15.01 16.60 -9.98
CA LYS A 259 16.13 17.48 -9.68
C LYS A 259 17.29 16.79 -8.94
N MET A 260 17.13 15.54 -8.53
CA MET A 260 18.13 14.74 -7.79
C MET A 260 18.95 13.84 -8.71
#